data_e2fdfb8256ff7f7243c2cf7226ecfb68
#
_entry.id   e2fdfb8256ff7f7243c2cf7226ecfb68
#
_cell.length_a   1.000
_cell.length_b   1.000
_cell.length_c   1.000
_cell.angle_alpha   90.00
_cell.angle_beta   90.00
_cell.angle_gamma   90.00
#
_symmetry.space_group_name_H-M   'P 1'
#
loop_
_entity.id
_entity.type
_entity.pdbx_description
1 polymer ?
#
loop_
_entity_poly.entity_id
_entity_poly.type
_entity_poly.pdbx_seq_one_letter_code
_entity_poly.pdbx_strand_id
1 'polypeptide(L)'
;LITTQLTSNRPGNAVVKAILKTSAELTASDQSSTEWLAVPGVTLSIVDSKDPITVGETTELSIRVRNQGEFEPVKGQIEIRFSEHLKPLGILNDVDGTISENTIFIPAVLLQPGKDVVVNIAAEGIQMGSGRTNLNFMADFLSDPVINQESTNIY
;
A
#
# COMPACT_ATOMS: atom_id res chain seq x y z
N LEU A 1 -30.62 20.12 27.67
CA LEU A 1 -29.85 19.50 26.58
C LEU A 1 -29.07 18.30 27.14
N ILE A 2 -29.23 17.14 26.53
CA ILE A 2 -28.47 15.93 26.85
C ILE A 2 -27.51 15.70 25.71
N THR A 3 -26.22 15.60 26.01
CA THR A 3 -25.16 15.34 25.01
C THR A 3 -24.50 14.01 25.37
N THR A 4 -24.31 13.16 24.36
CA THR A 4 -23.54 11.92 24.49
C THR A 4 -22.45 11.88 23.45
N GLN A 5 -21.31 11.29 23.82
CA GLN A 5 -20.19 11.07 22.91
C GLN A 5 -20.06 9.58 22.62
N LEU A 6 -19.90 9.26 21.36
CA LEU A 6 -19.67 7.89 20.89
C LEU A 6 -18.25 7.75 20.36
N THR A 7 -17.62 6.63 20.67
CA THR A 7 -16.32 6.25 20.12
C THR A 7 -16.41 4.81 19.61
N SER A 8 -15.70 4.51 18.53
CA SER A 8 -15.56 3.15 18.02
C SER A 8 -14.10 2.89 17.69
N ASN A 9 -13.65 1.67 17.94
CA ASN A 9 -12.35 1.15 17.54
C ASN A 9 -12.47 0.16 16.36
N ARG A 10 -13.66 0.06 15.76
CA ARG A 10 -13.93 -0.81 14.61
C ARG A 10 -14.86 -0.10 13.63
N PRO A 11 -14.74 -0.38 12.33
CA PRO A 11 -15.71 0.10 11.35
C PRO A 11 -17.07 -0.56 11.59
N GLY A 12 -18.12 0.10 11.16
CA GLY A 12 -19.50 -0.38 11.27
C GLY A 12 -20.49 0.71 11.57
N ASN A 13 -21.75 0.33 11.70
CA ASN A 13 -22.86 1.23 12.01
C ASN A 13 -23.23 1.13 13.48
N ALA A 14 -23.38 2.28 14.14
CA ALA A 14 -23.98 2.39 15.46
C ALA A 14 -25.27 3.18 15.37
N VAL A 15 -26.29 2.68 16.06
CA VAL A 15 -27.58 3.36 16.20
C VAL A 15 -27.77 3.75 17.68
N VAL A 16 -27.95 5.03 17.90
CA VAL A 16 -28.31 5.56 19.23
C VAL A 16 -29.80 5.88 19.25
N LYS A 17 -30.51 5.30 20.19
CA LYS A 17 -31.90 5.56 20.41
C LYS A 17 -32.11 6.29 21.75
N ALA A 18 -32.69 7.47 21.68
CA ALA A 18 -33.13 8.22 22.87
C ALA A 18 -34.62 7.95 23.13
N ILE A 19 -34.96 7.67 24.37
CA ILE A 19 -36.34 7.46 24.80
C ILE A 19 -36.61 8.38 26.00
N LEU A 20 -37.54 9.27 25.86
CA LEU A 20 -38.05 10.12 26.94
C LEU A 20 -39.36 9.53 27.48
N LYS A 21 -39.43 9.35 28.79
CA LYS A 21 -40.63 8.99 29.47
C LYS A 21 -40.94 10.02 30.56
N THR A 22 -42.19 10.43 30.68
CA THR A 22 -42.66 11.36 31.71
C THR A 22 -43.46 10.65 32.76
N SER A 23 -43.66 11.29 33.92
CA SER A 23 -44.55 10.80 34.99
C SER A 23 -46.04 10.72 34.58
N ALA A 24 -46.43 11.38 33.48
CA ALA A 24 -47.76 11.32 32.88
C ALA A 24 -47.86 10.24 31.79
N GLU A 25 -46.96 9.25 31.79
CA GLU A 25 -46.90 8.14 30.81
C GLU A 25 -46.72 8.54 29.35
N LEU A 26 -46.38 9.80 29.09
CA LEU A 26 -46.03 10.23 27.73
C LEU A 26 -44.62 9.69 27.36
N THR A 27 -44.55 9.13 26.18
CA THR A 27 -43.24 8.61 25.63
C THR A 27 -42.94 9.28 24.29
N ALA A 28 -41.73 9.74 24.18
CA ALA A 28 -41.16 10.19 22.90
C ALA A 28 -39.86 9.43 22.64
N SER A 29 -39.57 9.12 21.40
CA SER A 29 -38.28 8.49 21.03
C SER A 29 -37.77 9.05 19.74
N ASP A 30 -36.45 9.15 19.64
CA ASP A 30 -35.72 9.52 18.44
C ASP A 30 -34.49 8.63 18.30
N GLN A 31 -33.97 8.50 17.09
CA GLN A 31 -32.74 7.73 16.82
C GLN A 31 -31.87 8.41 15.82
N SER A 32 -30.56 8.21 15.97
CA SER A 32 -29.53 8.66 15.04
C SER A 32 -28.60 7.50 14.74
N SER A 33 -28.10 7.44 13.49
CA SER A 33 -27.10 6.46 13.08
C SER A 33 -25.80 7.16 12.74
N THR A 34 -24.69 6.51 13.09
CA THR A 34 -23.33 6.95 12.76
C THR A 34 -22.61 5.78 12.13
N GLU A 35 -21.97 6.02 10.97
CA GLU A 35 -21.13 5.05 10.31
C GLU A 35 -19.66 5.39 10.58
N TRP A 36 -18.90 4.38 11.05
CA TRP A 36 -17.45 4.44 11.15
C TRP A 36 -16.84 3.68 9.99
N LEU A 37 -16.01 4.39 9.21
CA LEU A 37 -15.31 3.81 8.07
C LEU A 37 -13.88 3.39 8.48
N ALA A 38 -13.44 2.24 7.99
CA ALA A 38 -12.02 1.90 8.03
C ALA A 38 -11.27 2.76 7.01
N VAL A 39 -10.10 3.25 7.39
CA VAL A 39 -9.18 3.93 6.48
C VAL A 39 -8.05 2.96 6.18
N PRO A 40 -7.97 2.40 4.97
CA PRO A 40 -6.83 1.59 4.58
C PRO A 40 -5.59 2.48 4.44
N GLY A 41 -4.44 1.94 4.84
CA GLY A 41 -3.14 2.61 4.71
C GLY A 41 -2.16 1.70 3.98
N VAL A 42 -1.38 2.23 3.06
CA VAL A 42 -0.36 1.47 2.34
C VAL A 42 1.00 2.12 2.56
N THR A 43 2.00 1.30 2.84
CA THR A 43 3.40 1.71 2.88
C THR A 43 4.22 0.93 1.88
N LEU A 44 5.21 1.61 1.29
CA LEU A 44 6.14 1.08 0.33
C LEU A 44 7.57 1.15 0.87
N SER A 45 8.37 0.13 0.58
CA SER A 45 9.82 0.20 0.78
C SER A 45 10.53 -0.54 -0.35
N ILE A 46 11.72 -0.04 -0.70
CA ILE A 46 12.67 -0.66 -1.62
C ILE A 46 13.99 -0.74 -0.87
N VAL A 47 14.65 -1.89 -0.97
CA VAL A 47 15.98 -2.09 -0.40
C VAL A 47 16.80 -2.86 -1.41
N ASP A 48 17.97 -2.35 -1.78
CA ASP A 48 18.97 -3.07 -2.55
C ASP A 48 19.87 -3.91 -1.64
N SER A 49 20.23 -5.09 -2.10
CA SER A 49 21.10 -6.01 -1.35
C SER A 49 22.58 -5.58 -1.42
N LYS A 50 22.93 -4.78 -2.41
CA LYS A 50 24.28 -4.28 -2.66
C LYS A 50 24.25 -2.91 -3.31
N ASP A 51 24.81 -1.93 -2.64
CA ASP A 51 25.09 -0.57 -3.07
C ASP A 51 26.41 -0.11 -2.41
N PRO A 52 27.43 0.31 -3.16
CA PRO A 52 27.48 0.41 -4.62
C PRO A 52 27.75 -0.92 -5.35
N ILE A 53 27.50 -0.93 -6.67
CA ILE A 53 27.87 -2.00 -7.60
C ILE A 53 28.75 -1.45 -8.74
N THR A 54 29.41 -2.34 -9.48
CA THR A 54 30.13 -1.99 -10.70
C THR A 54 29.29 -2.26 -11.95
N VAL A 55 29.64 -1.62 -13.08
CA VAL A 55 29.00 -1.94 -14.37
C VAL A 55 29.18 -3.42 -14.71
N GLY A 56 28.09 -4.09 -15.09
CA GLY A 56 28.01 -5.54 -15.31
C GLY A 56 27.71 -6.36 -14.04
N GLU A 57 27.70 -5.75 -12.88
CA GLU A 57 27.35 -6.42 -11.62
C GLU A 57 25.85 -6.36 -11.35
N THR A 58 25.32 -7.38 -10.68
CA THR A 58 23.91 -7.48 -10.30
C THR A 58 23.70 -7.14 -8.83
N THR A 59 22.56 -6.51 -8.53
CA THR A 59 22.03 -6.35 -7.20
C THR A 59 20.61 -6.94 -7.15
N GLU A 60 20.16 -7.37 -5.97
CA GLU A 60 18.80 -7.77 -5.73
C GLU A 60 18.06 -6.60 -5.05
N LEU A 61 16.92 -6.23 -5.61
CA LEU A 61 16.02 -5.24 -5.04
C LEU A 61 14.85 -5.96 -4.37
N SER A 62 14.69 -5.76 -3.08
CA SER A 62 13.54 -6.24 -2.32
C SER A 62 12.52 -5.13 -2.17
N ILE A 63 11.39 -5.28 -2.85
CA ILE A 63 10.29 -4.32 -2.89
C ILE A 63 9.17 -4.86 -2.03
N ARG A 64 8.73 -4.06 -1.06
CA ARG A 64 7.66 -4.42 -0.15
C ARG A 64 6.52 -3.42 -0.24
N VAL A 65 5.31 -3.95 -0.41
CA VAL A 65 4.04 -3.21 -0.35
C VAL A 65 3.24 -3.77 0.81
N ARG A 66 2.92 -2.96 1.81
CA ARG A 66 2.25 -3.38 3.03
C ARG A 66 0.95 -2.63 3.24
N ASN A 67 -0.12 -3.37 3.54
CA ASN A 67 -1.35 -2.82 4.08
C ASN A 67 -1.21 -2.64 5.60
N GLN A 68 -1.21 -1.39 6.06
CA GLN A 68 -1.17 -1.05 7.48
C GLN A 68 -2.56 -1.02 8.13
N GLY A 69 -3.62 -1.07 7.32
CA GLY A 69 -4.99 -1.14 7.82
C GLY A 69 -5.25 -2.44 8.56
N GLU A 70 -6.16 -2.39 9.54
CA GLU A 70 -6.48 -3.54 10.38
C GLU A 70 -7.74 -4.29 9.93
N PHE A 71 -8.59 -3.67 9.09
CA PHE A 71 -9.92 -4.20 8.81
C PHE A 71 -10.17 -4.56 7.35
N GLU A 72 -9.71 -3.73 6.43
CA GLU A 72 -10.05 -3.88 5.02
C GLU A 72 -8.86 -4.36 4.18
N PRO A 73 -9.06 -5.33 3.27
CA PRO A 73 -8.05 -5.69 2.29
C PRO A 73 -7.87 -4.56 1.27
N VAL A 74 -6.66 -4.41 0.78
CA VAL A 74 -6.31 -3.46 -0.29
C VAL A 74 -6.04 -4.22 -1.57
N LYS A 75 -6.75 -3.85 -2.63
CA LYS A 75 -6.47 -4.30 -4.00
C LYS A 75 -5.75 -3.20 -4.75
N GLY A 76 -4.84 -3.60 -5.61
CA GLY A 76 -4.10 -2.65 -6.43
C GLY A 76 -3.15 -3.31 -7.40
N GLN A 77 -2.35 -2.49 -8.07
CA GLN A 77 -1.32 -2.91 -9.00
C GLN A 77 0.01 -2.24 -8.67
N ILE A 78 1.10 -2.91 -9.03
CA ILE A 78 2.47 -2.42 -8.80
C ILE A 78 3.11 -2.16 -10.16
N GLU A 79 3.71 -0.98 -10.29
CA GLU A 79 4.58 -0.63 -11.41
C GLU A 79 5.95 -0.24 -10.87
N ILE A 80 7.00 -0.84 -11.42
CA ILE A 80 8.40 -0.59 -11.04
C ILE A 80 9.15 -0.16 -12.29
N ARG A 81 9.66 1.07 -12.29
CA ARG A 81 10.41 1.65 -13.40
C ARG A 81 11.88 1.85 -13.03
N PHE A 82 12.75 1.37 -13.89
CA PHE A 82 14.20 1.53 -13.76
C PHE A 82 14.69 2.64 -14.66
N SER A 83 15.69 3.39 -14.17
CA SER A 83 16.40 4.35 -15.02
C SER A 83 17.29 3.62 -16.05
N GLU A 84 17.82 4.37 -16.98
CA GLU A 84 18.75 3.88 -18.01
C GLU A 84 20.06 3.26 -17.48
N HIS A 85 20.39 3.46 -16.20
CA HIS A 85 21.58 2.93 -15.55
C HIS A 85 21.40 1.50 -15.01
N LEU A 86 20.14 1.09 -14.80
CA LEU A 86 19.76 -0.23 -14.26
C LEU A 86 18.88 -0.98 -15.26
N LYS A 87 19.17 -2.26 -15.45
CA LYS A 87 18.38 -3.16 -16.29
C LYS A 87 17.75 -4.26 -15.42
N PRO A 88 16.42 -4.38 -15.35
CA PRO A 88 15.78 -5.50 -14.68
C PRO A 88 16.06 -6.79 -15.46
N LEU A 89 16.49 -7.84 -14.75
CA LEU A 89 16.79 -9.16 -15.33
C LEU A 89 15.66 -10.16 -15.13
N GLY A 90 14.94 -10.06 -13.98
CA GLY A 90 13.89 -11.00 -13.66
C GLY A 90 13.29 -10.77 -12.28
N ILE A 91 12.10 -11.32 -12.08
CA ILE A 91 11.47 -11.46 -10.77
C ILE A 91 11.97 -12.79 -10.19
N LEU A 92 12.50 -12.76 -8.97
CA LEU A 92 13.20 -13.89 -8.33
C LEU A 92 12.27 -14.78 -7.49
N ASN A 93 11.11 -14.30 -7.13
CA ASN A 93 10.13 -15.02 -6.33
C ASN A 93 8.83 -15.27 -7.12
N ASP A 94 7.95 -16.10 -6.55
CA ASP A 94 6.70 -16.52 -7.20
C ASP A 94 5.63 -15.42 -7.14
N VAL A 95 5.88 -14.34 -7.91
CA VAL A 95 4.96 -13.22 -8.12
C VAL A 95 4.73 -13.06 -9.61
N ASP A 96 3.47 -13.15 -10.02
CA ASP A 96 3.08 -12.95 -11.42
C ASP A 96 3.26 -11.49 -11.84
N GLY A 97 4.19 -11.27 -12.77
CA GLY A 97 4.47 -9.96 -13.33
C GLY A 97 5.03 -10.05 -14.74
N THR A 98 4.93 -8.95 -15.46
CA THR A 98 5.48 -8.80 -16.82
C THR A 98 6.63 -7.81 -16.81
N ILE A 99 7.69 -8.12 -17.56
CA ILE A 99 8.83 -7.24 -17.76
C ILE A 99 8.77 -6.72 -19.20
N SER A 100 8.77 -5.41 -19.35
CA SER A 100 8.83 -4.73 -20.64
C SER A 100 9.87 -3.64 -20.56
N GLU A 101 10.98 -3.80 -21.32
CA GLU A 101 12.11 -2.88 -21.29
C GLU A 101 12.62 -2.63 -19.85
N ASN A 102 12.48 -1.41 -19.36
CA ASN A 102 12.90 -0.97 -18.03
C ASN A 102 11.73 -0.88 -17.04
N THR A 103 10.62 -1.57 -17.29
CA THR A 103 9.44 -1.55 -16.44
C THR A 103 8.99 -2.96 -16.09
N ILE A 104 8.68 -3.16 -14.81
CA ILE A 104 8.01 -4.37 -14.32
C ILE A 104 6.59 -3.98 -13.91
N PHE A 105 5.62 -4.73 -14.35
CA PHE A 105 4.22 -4.53 -14.03
C PHE A 105 3.60 -5.78 -13.42
N ILE A 106 2.98 -5.62 -12.24
CA ILE A 106 2.25 -6.65 -11.50
C ILE A 106 0.78 -6.22 -11.47
N PRO A 107 -0.09 -6.88 -12.26
CA PRO A 107 -1.42 -6.37 -12.57
C PRO A 107 -2.43 -6.49 -11.43
N ALA A 108 -2.20 -7.41 -10.49
CA ALA A 108 -3.15 -7.66 -9.41
C ALA A 108 -2.45 -8.08 -8.13
N VAL A 109 -2.64 -7.27 -7.09
CA VAL A 109 -2.14 -7.54 -5.75
C VAL A 109 -3.30 -7.41 -4.77
N LEU A 110 -3.47 -8.42 -3.90
CA LEU A 110 -4.41 -8.39 -2.79
C LEU A 110 -3.64 -8.41 -1.47
N LEU A 111 -3.65 -7.28 -0.78
CA LEU A 111 -3.02 -7.11 0.52
C LEU A 111 -4.06 -7.28 1.63
N GLN A 112 -4.03 -8.39 2.33
CA GLN A 112 -4.86 -8.59 3.53
C GLN A 112 -4.47 -7.58 4.63
N PRO A 113 -5.37 -7.28 5.59
CA PRO A 113 -5.06 -6.39 6.71
C PRO A 113 -3.78 -6.80 7.43
N GLY A 114 -2.87 -5.85 7.64
CA GLY A 114 -1.59 -6.05 8.31
C GLY A 114 -0.57 -6.91 7.54
N LYS A 115 -0.88 -7.34 6.31
CA LYS A 115 0.01 -8.17 5.49
C LYS A 115 0.75 -7.33 4.44
N ASP A 116 1.80 -7.93 3.91
CA ASP A 116 2.61 -7.39 2.84
C ASP A 116 2.76 -8.39 1.68
N VAL A 117 3.09 -7.84 0.53
CA VAL A 117 3.62 -8.57 -0.63
C VAL A 117 5.05 -8.09 -0.83
N VAL A 118 5.95 -9.05 -1.04
CA VAL A 118 7.36 -8.78 -1.34
C VAL A 118 7.64 -9.25 -2.76
N VAL A 119 8.27 -8.38 -3.55
CA VAL A 119 8.73 -8.68 -4.91
C VAL A 119 10.24 -8.53 -4.91
N ASN A 120 10.94 -9.61 -5.19
CA ASN A 120 12.39 -9.61 -5.32
C ASN A 120 12.77 -9.59 -6.79
N ILE A 121 13.65 -8.65 -7.16
CA ILE A 121 14.03 -8.39 -8.56
C ILE A 121 15.53 -8.40 -8.65
N ALA A 122 16.06 -9.16 -9.62
CA ALA A 122 17.46 -9.01 -10.04
C ALA A 122 17.59 -7.84 -11.02
N ALA A 123 18.54 -6.94 -10.77
CA ALA A 123 18.86 -5.83 -11.65
C ALA A 123 20.36 -5.74 -11.87
N GLU A 124 20.78 -5.42 -13.09
CA GLU A 124 22.17 -5.24 -13.51
C GLU A 124 22.48 -3.76 -13.69
N GLY A 125 23.63 -3.33 -13.19
CA GLY A 125 24.19 -2.02 -13.48
C GLY A 125 24.76 -1.99 -14.90
N ILE A 126 24.18 -1.22 -15.82
CA ILE A 126 24.59 -1.19 -17.22
C ILE A 126 25.35 0.08 -17.62
N GLN A 127 25.28 1.10 -16.79
CA GLN A 127 25.96 2.37 -17.03
C GLN A 127 26.37 3.02 -15.69
N MET A 128 27.56 3.64 -15.65
CA MET A 128 28.02 4.39 -14.48
C MET A 128 27.06 5.53 -14.14
N GLY A 129 26.80 5.73 -12.85
CA GLY A 129 25.94 6.79 -12.35
C GLY A 129 25.01 6.32 -11.24
N SER A 130 23.91 7.05 -11.04
CA SER A 130 22.88 6.74 -10.06
C SER A 130 21.72 6.00 -10.72
N GLY A 131 21.65 4.69 -10.52
CA GLY A 131 20.57 3.84 -10.99
C GLY A 131 19.33 4.04 -10.11
N ARG A 132 18.25 4.61 -10.65
CA ARG A 132 17.02 4.86 -9.91
C ARG A 132 15.98 3.79 -10.17
N THR A 133 15.37 3.32 -9.10
CA THR A 133 14.21 2.43 -9.12
C THR A 133 13.01 3.17 -8.53
N ASN A 134 11.98 3.40 -9.35
CA ASN A 134 10.76 4.07 -8.95
C ASN A 134 9.64 3.03 -8.78
N LEU A 135 9.02 3.01 -7.63
CA LEU A 135 7.92 2.13 -7.26
C LEU A 135 6.63 2.93 -7.17
N ASN A 136 5.64 2.53 -7.95
CA ASN A 136 4.29 3.07 -7.91
C ASN A 136 3.32 1.96 -7.51
N PHE A 137 2.51 2.21 -6.50
CA PHE A 137 1.39 1.34 -6.13
C PHE A 137 0.08 2.11 -6.29
N MET A 138 -0.78 1.64 -7.18
CA MET A 138 -2.11 2.18 -7.39
C MET A 138 -3.13 1.26 -6.73
N ALA A 139 -3.77 1.72 -5.67
CA ALA A 139 -4.86 1.02 -5.03
C ALA A 139 -6.21 1.45 -5.62
N ASP A 140 -7.18 0.54 -5.65
CA ASP A 140 -8.50 0.78 -6.25
C ASP A 140 -9.27 1.95 -5.62
N PHE A 141 -8.96 2.29 -4.37
CA PHE A 141 -9.61 3.38 -3.61
C PHE A 141 -8.84 4.71 -3.64
N LEU A 142 -7.65 4.74 -4.25
CA LEU A 142 -6.82 5.96 -4.34
C LEU A 142 -6.98 6.63 -5.70
N SER A 143 -7.03 7.97 -5.69
CA SER A 143 -6.97 8.78 -6.91
C SER A 143 -5.56 8.90 -7.48
N ASP A 144 -4.56 8.84 -6.60
CA ASP A 144 -3.15 8.99 -6.95
C ASP A 144 -2.35 7.78 -6.42
N PRO A 145 -1.26 7.37 -7.11
CA PRO A 145 -0.42 6.28 -6.66
C PRO A 145 0.35 6.66 -5.39
N VAL A 146 0.57 5.67 -4.52
CA VAL A 146 1.62 5.76 -3.51
C VAL A 146 2.94 5.48 -4.19
N ILE A 147 3.94 6.34 -3.97
CA ILE A 147 5.24 6.26 -4.63
C ILE A 147 6.39 6.11 -3.64
N ASN A 148 7.42 5.39 -4.06
CA ASN A 148 8.71 5.32 -3.37
C ASN A 148 9.82 5.24 -4.42
N GLN A 149 11.03 5.62 -4.06
CA GLN A 149 12.20 5.60 -4.93
C GLN A 149 13.43 5.15 -4.16
N GLU A 150 14.27 4.34 -4.80
CA GLU A 150 15.58 3.90 -4.34
C GLU A 150 16.64 4.24 -5.38
N SER A 151 17.88 4.39 -4.94
CA SER A 151 19.01 4.78 -5.78
C SER A 151 20.22 3.90 -5.51
N THR A 152 20.64 3.12 -6.50
CA THR A 152 21.84 2.28 -6.45
C THR A 152 22.99 2.98 -7.18
N ASN A 153 24.14 3.15 -6.53
CA ASN A 153 25.31 3.77 -7.13
C ASN A 153 26.10 2.77 -7.98
N ILE A 154 26.45 3.16 -9.22
CA ILE A 154 27.11 2.30 -10.19
C ILE A 154 28.42 2.95 -10.65
N TYR A 155 29.54 2.24 -10.50
CA TYR A 155 30.90 2.69 -10.83
C TYR A 155 31.52 1.91 -11.98
#